data_df7bd4d04306d86d9928026aa6e0effd
#
_entry.id   df7bd4d04306d86d9928026aa6e0effd
#
_cell.length_a   1.000
_cell.length_b   1.000
_cell.length_c   1.000
_cell.angle_alpha   90.00
_cell.angle_beta   90.00
_cell.angle_gamma   90.00
#
_symmetry.space_group_name_H-M   'P 1'
#
loop_
_entity.id
_entity.type
_entity.pdbx_description
1 polymer ?
#
loop_
_entity_poly.entity_id
_entity_poly.type
_entity_poly.pdbx_seq_one_letter_code
_entity_poly.pdbx_strand_id
1 'polypeptide(L)'
;MSKTVATQNQKPAPRLGLLDALRITAALIVVLYHYTAWGHDHWGRQAAEFWPVLSEFTRYGQLGVQLFFLISGFVILMSLQGKHVIGFIGSRVGRLYPAYWLAVLAATVLSLGIWPSGNEGRSASDILPNLSMMQAGFGVTDMDGVYWTLWVELRFYVLLAVLLSMGFVKNKHILMLSAIWPALGLYLHFTSLDKLQEWIAGQYAALFAAGMVLFLIYQSGHSILRWSMVAGNTAIAAFFTGIKGRSDADLLSGMDIPAWHFQLLTVLCVVLLAVCTLTPLKNVQGKWLAVAGSLTYPLYLVHQLWGWWLINQLHGFVNKYVLLAGLLVLMLGIAYLVARFVEQPLGLPLRNATIKGLTKSQAWAKKALAKPGLVIPESKYQQSWHQIR
;
A
#
# COMPACT_ATOMS: atom_id res chain seq x y z
N MET A 1 17.34 10.80 -41.39
CA MET A 1 17.54 11.79 -40.33
C MET A 1 16.92 11.27 -39.02
N SER A 2 17.74 10.68 -38.16
CA SER A 2 17.31 10.14 -36.84
C SER A 2 17.17 11.31 -35.88
N LYS A 3 15.95 11.62 -35.44
CA LYS A 3 15.72 12.58 -34.35
C LYS A 3 16.08 11.88 -33.03
N THR A 4 17.25 12.19 -32.54
CA THR A 4 17.68 11.90 -31.15
C THR A 4 16.69 12.58 -30.18
N VAL A 5 15.85 11.80 -29.53
CA VAL A 5 14.96 12.30 -28.48
C VAL A 5 15.87 12.70 -27.31
N ALA A 6 16.07 13.98 -27.16
CA ALA A 6 16.78 14.56 -26.00
C ALA A 6 16.00 14.14 -24.74
N THR A 7 16.65 13.35 -23.90
CA THR A 7 16.23 13.08 -22.53
C THR A 7 16.25 14.41 -21.78
N GLN A 8 15.09 15.04 -21.61
CA GLN A 8 14.96 16.18 -20.72
C GLN A 8 15.40 15.73 -19.32
N ASN A 9 16.47 16.32 -18.83
CA ASN A 9 16.97 16.22 -17.47
C ASN A 9 15.95 16.87 -16.52
N GLN A 10 14.86 16.15 -16.23
CA GLN A 10 13.91 16.61 -15.22
C GLN A 10 14.60 16.52 -13.87
N LYS A 11 14.74 17.68 -13.20
CA LYS A 11 15.21 17.73 -11.81
C LYS A 11 14.37 16.75 -10.99
N PRO A 12 14.98 15.91 -10.15
CA PRO A 12 14.24 15.00 -9.28
C PRO A 12 13.25 15.83 -8.44
N ALA A 13 12.02 15.31 -8.29
CA ALA A 13 11.01 15.95 -7.46
C ALA A 13 11.57 16.23 -6.06
N PRO A 14 11.28 17.41 -5.47
CA PRO A 14 11.80 17.75 -4.16
C PRO A 14 11.37 16.70 -3.13
N ARG A 15 12.32 16.25 -2.33
CA ARG A 15 12.04 15.29 -1.25
C ARG A 15 11.37 16.04 -0.10
N LEU A 16 10.24 15.54 0.36
CA LEU A 16 9.52 16.08 1.51
C LEU A 16 9.92 15.28 2.76
N GLY A 17 10.90 15.81 3.52
CA GLY A 17 11.48 15.06 4.64
C GLY A 17 10.46 14.67 5.71
N LEU A 18 9.48 15.52 6.01
CA LEU A 18 8.44 15.19 7.00
C LEU A 18 7.51 14.07 6.55
N LEU A 19 7.36 13.79 5.25
CA LEU A 19 6.65 12.59 4.81
C LEU A 19 7.40 11.32 5.18
N ASP A 20 8.73 11.36 5.13
CA ASP A 20 9.56 10.25 5.60
C ASP A 20 9.41 10.05 7.12
N ALA A 21 9.31 11.15 7.90
CA ALA A 21 9.01 11.08 9.33
C ALA A 21 7.62 10.48 9.61
N LEU A 22 6.59 10.97 8.93
CA LEU A 22 5.23 10.42 9.09
C LEU A 22 5.17 8.92 8.76
N ARG A 23 5.88 8.48 7.73
CA ARG A 23 5.92 7.07 7.34
C ARG A 23 6.57 6.19 8.39
N ILE A 24 7.74 6.57 8.91
CA ILE A 24 8.41 5.76 9.93
C ILE A 24 7.60 5.76 11.24
N THR A 25 6.98 6.88 11.60
CA THR A 25 6.08 6.94 12.75
C THR A 25 4.88 6.01 12.54
N ALA A 26 4.24 6.04 11.36
CA ALA A 26 3.16 5.13 11.02
C ALA A 26 3.58 3.66 11.15
N ALA A 27 4.78 3.29 10.65
CA ALA A 27 5.30 1.93 10.79
C ALA A 27 5.50 1.55 12.25
N LEU A 28 6.12 2.41 13.05
CA LEU A 28 6.40 2.12 14.46
C LEU A 28 5.12 1.96 15.29
N ILE A 29 4.09 2.78 15.07
CA ILE A 29 2.81 2.60 15.77
C ILE A 29 2.09 1.32 15.35
N VAL A 30 2.22 0.89 14.08
CA VAL A 30 1.73 -0.43 13.63
C VAL A 30 2.48 -1.57 14.31
N VAL A 31 3.81 -1.48 14.41
CA VAL A 31 4.64 -2.48 15.11
C VAL A 31 4.21 -2.58 16.58
N LEU A 32 4.09 -1.46 17.27
CA LEU A 32 3.64 -1.43 18.67
C LEU A 32 2.24 -2.02 18.83
N TYR A 33 1.32 -1.71 17.91
CA TYR A 33 -0.02 -2.29 17.91
C TYR A 33 0.03 -3.82 17.83
N HIS A 34 0.79 -4.38 16.88
CA HIS A 34 0.91 -5.83 16.73
C HIS A 34 1.59 -6.50 17.92
N TYR A 35 2.46 -5.81 18.66
CA TYR A 35 3.16 -6.40 19.79
C TYR A 35 2.43 -6.26 21.12
N THR A 36 1.60 -5.23 21.28
CA THR A 36 1.09 -4.87 22.61
C THR A 36 -0.42 -4.70 22.70
N ALA A 37 -1.15 -4.73 21.58
CA ALA A 37 -2.59 -4.53 21.55
C ALA A 37 -3.36 -5.49 20.64
N TRP A 38 -2.72 -6.04 19.59
CA TRP A 38 -3.36 -7.02 18.71
C TRP A 38 -3.72 -8.29 19.48
N GLY A 39 -4.87 -8.88 19.14
CA GLY A 39 -5.43 -10.05 19.79
C GLY A 39 -4.65 -11.34 19.55
N HIS A 40 -3.53 -11.50 20.24
CA HIS A 40 -2.72 -12.72 20.23
C HIS A 40 -2.25 -13.03 21.67
N ASP A 41 -1.90 -14.28 21.91
CA ASP A 41 -1.46 -14.81 23.21
C ASP A 41 0.05 -15.13 23.25
N HIS A 42 0.84 -14.63 22.32
CA HIS A 42 2.28 -14.90 22.24
C HIS A 42 3.08 -14.44 23.46
N TRP A 43 2.51 -13.58 24.30
CA TRP A 43 3.02 -13.22 25.63
C TRP A 43 2.63 -14.21 26.74
N GLY A 44 2.06 -15.39 26.40
CA GLY A 44 1.48 -16.33 27.37
C GLY A 44 0.08 -15.96 27.86
N ARG A 45 -0.45 -14.81 27.43
CA ARG A 45 -1.83 -14.32 27.59
C ARG A 45 -2.12 -13.28 26.50
N GLN A 46 -3.37 -12.81 26.43
CA GLN A 46 -3.75 -11.75 25.51
C GLN A 46 -2.82 -10.52 25.64
N ALA A 47 -2.36 -9.99 24.51
CA ALA A 47 -1.38 -8.89 24.50
C ALA A 47 -1.88 -7.65 25.28
N ALA A 48 -3.15 -7.32 25.15
CA ALA A 48 -3.75 -6.20 25.89
C ALA A 48 -3.77 -6.39 27.40
N GLU A 49 -3.99 -7.62 27.87
CA GLU A 49 -3.93 -7.95 29.30
C GLU A 49 -2.50 -7.93 29.85
N PHE A 50 -1.54 -8.34 29.00
CA PHE A 50 -0.12 -8.34 29.37
C PHE A 50 0.45 -6.91 29.44
N TRP A 51 -0.11 -5.99 28.63
CA TRP A 51 0.29 -4.59 28.50
C TRP A 51 -0.86 -3.63 28.85
N PRO A 52 -1.48 -3.67 30.06
CA PRO A 52 -2.76 -2.98 30.31
C PRO A 52 -2.70 -1.46 30.14
N VAL A 53 -1.55 -0.83 30.42
CA VAL A 53 -1.37 0.62 30.22
C VAL A 53 -0.97 0.96 28.78
N LEU A 54 -0.04 0.19 28.20
CA LEU A 54 0.48 0.50 26.89
C LEU A 54 -0.55 0.23 25.78
N SER A 55 -1.35 -0.83 25.94
CA SER A 55 -2.42 -1.17 24.99
C SER A 55 -3.48 -0.08 24.87
N GLU A 56 -3.73 0.73 25.92
CA GLU A 56 -4.65 1.87 25.87
C GLU A 56 -4.27 2.91 24.79
N PHE A 57 -2.99 3.01 24.47
CA PHE A 57 -2.48 3.89 23.43
C PHE A 57 -2.26 3.16 22.11
N THR A 58 -1.66 1.96 22.19
CA THR A 58 -1.22 1.23 20.99
C THR A 58 -2.37 0.55 20.24
N ARG A 59 -3.54 0.37 20.84
CA ARG A 59 -4.76 -0.15 20.20
C ARG A 59 -5.24 0.67 18.99
N TYR A 60 -4.84 1.94 18.92
CA TYR A 60 -5.10 2.79 17.74
C TYR A 60 -4.05 2.66 16.64
N GLY A 61 -3.02 1.85 16.84
CA GLY A 61 -1.88 1.75 15.94
C GLY A 61 -2.21 1.20 14.55
N GLN A 62 -3.32 0.49 14.39
CA GLN A 62 -3.85 0.13 13.08
C GLN A 62 -4.05 1.34 12.14
N LEU A 63 -4.28 2.56 12.70
CA LEU A 63 -4.40 3.80 11.92
C LEU A 63 -3.11 4.20 11.18
N GLY A 64 -1.97 3.61 11.51
CA GLY A 64 -0.76 3.74 10.72
C GLY A 64 -0.95 3.26 9.27
N VAL A 65 -1.79 2.24 9.04
CA VAL A 65 -2.15 1.76 7.70
C VAL A 65 -2.96 2.81 6.94
N GLN A 66 -3.93 3.46 7.59
CA GLN A 66 -4.73 4.53 6.99
C GLN A 66 -3.85 5.72 6.61
N LEU A 67 -2.90 6.07 7.48
CA LEU A 67 -1.91 7.10 7.18
C LEU A 67 -1.00 6.71 6.00
N PHE A 68 -0.63 5.43 5.85
CA PHE A 68 0.10 4.95 4.67
C PHE A 68 -0.71 5.12 3.38
N PHE A 69 -1.98 4.75 3.35
CA PHE A 69 -2.81 4.92 2.15
C PHE A 69 -3.00 6.39 1.79
N LEU A 70 -3.20 7.24 2.78
CA LEU A 70 -3.28 8.69 2.59
C LEU A 70 -1.98 9.26 2.00
N ILE A 71 -0.81 8.92 2.57
CA ILE A 71 0.50 9.32 2.07
C ILE A 71 0.75 8.73 0.67
N SER A 72 0.34 7.49 0.41
CA SER A 72 0.46 6.84 -0.90
C SER A 72 -0.31 7.61 -1.96
N GLY A 73 -1.55 8.05 -1.68
CA GLY A 73 -2.31 8.92 -2.59
C GLY A 73 -1.54 10.17 -3.00
N PHE A 74 -0.90 10.86 -2.05
CA PHE A 74 -0.10 12.05 -2.31
C PHE A 74 1.18 11.74 -3.11
N VAL A 75 1.99 10.79 -2.63
CA VAL A 75 3.35 10.54 -3.15
C VAL A 75 3.31 9.81 -4.49
N ILE A 76 2.36 8.92 -4.70
CA ILE A 76 2.26 8.19 -5.95
C ILE A 76 1.85 9.15 -7.08
N LEU A 77 0.89 10.03 -6.83
CA LEU A 77 0.51 11.04 -7.81
C LEU A 77 1.68 12.00 -8.11
N MET A 78 2.43 12.43 -7.08
CA MET A 78 3.66 13.19 -7.25
C MET A 78 4.69 12.44 -8.11
N SER A 79 4.86 11.15 -7.88
CA SER A 79 5.82 10.31 -8.61
C SER A 79 5.40 9.96 -10.04
N LEU A 80 4.12 10.12 -10.37
CA LEU A 80 3.55 9.82 -11.68
C LEU A 80 3.79 10.96 -12.68
N GLN A 81 4.04 12.18 -12.19
CA GLN A 81 4.23 13.35 -13.04
C GLN A 81 5.40 13.16 -14.03
N GLY A 82 5.14 13.48 -15.30
CA GLY A 82 6.12 13.37 -16.37
C GLY A 82 6.54 11.95 -16.74
N LYS A 83 5.90 10.92 -16.18
CA LYS A 83 6.22 9.52 -16.53
C LYS A 83 5.22 8.94 -17.52
N HIS A 84 5.74 8.07 -18.38
CA HIS A 84 4.93 7.14 -19.17
C HIS A 84 4.59 5.90 -18.34
N VAL A 85 3.52 5.18 -18.71
CA VAL A 85 3.02 4.00 -17.98
C VAL A 85 4.10 2.96 -17.71
N ILE A 86 4.93 2.62 -18.70
CA ILE A 86 6.02 1.63 -18.52
C ILE A 86 7.04 2.11 -17.47
N GLY A 87 7.41 3.39 -17.50
CA GLY A 87 8.32 3.98 -16.51
C GLY A 87 7.71 4.02 -15.12
N PHE A 88 6.40 4.24 -15.00
CA PHE A 88 5.67 4.19 -13.73
C PHE A 88 5.67 2.77 -13.18
N ILE A 89 5.23 1.76 -13.95
CA ILE A 89 5.22 0.36 -13.53
C ILE A 89 6.62 -0.09 -13.11
N GLY A 90 7.64 0.14 -13.95
CA GLY A 90 9.02 -0.24 -13.61
C GLY A 90 9.50 0.39 -12.32
N SER A 91 9.12 1.65 -12.05
CA SER A 91 9.50 2.31 -10.79
C SER A 91 8.82 1.70 -9.56
N ARG A 92 7.58 1.17 -9.68
CA ARG A 92 6.89 0.48 -8.57
C ARG A 92 7.46 -0.90 -8.34
N VAL A 93 7.66 -1.68 -9.42
CA VAL A 93 8.29 -3.01 -9.34
C VAL A 93 9.68 -2.92 -8.68
N GLY A 94 10.56 -2.03 -9.16
CA GLY A 94 11.88 -1.86 -8.57
C GLY A 94 11.88 -1.36 -7.11
N ARG A 95 10.80 -0.68 -6.68
CA ARG A 95 10.67 -0.19 -5.30
C ARG A 95 10.16 -1.25 -4.33
N LEU A 96 9.24 -2.10 -4.77
CA LEU A 96 8.52 -3.00 -3.87
C LEU A 96 9.10 -4.41 -3.86
N TYR A 97 9.30 -5.02 -5.02
CA TYR A 97 9.53 -6.45 -5.14
C TYR A 97 10.85 -6.95 -4.53
N PRO A 98 11.99 -6.23 -4.55
CA PRO A 98 13.22 -6.76 -3.96
C PRO A 98 13.09 -7.11 -2.47
N ALA A 99 12.61 -6.16 -1.66
CA ALA A 99 12.40 -6.39 -0.23
C ALA A 99 11.22 -7.36 0.03
N TYR A 100 10.16 -7.27 -0.78
CA TYR A 100 8.98 -8.12 -0.66
C TYR A 100 9.31 -9.61 -0.89
N TRP A 101 10.02 -9.95 -1.96
CA TRP A 101 10.41 -11.34 -2.21
C TRP A 101 11.27 -11.93 -1.08
N LEU A 102 12.23 -11.15 -0.57
CA LEU A 102 13.00 -11.59 0.60
C LEU A 102 12.07 -11.83 1.80
N ALA A 103 11.15 -10.92 2.07
CA ALA A 103 10.23 -11.04 3.21
C ALA A 103 9.29 -12.24 3.06
N VAL A 104 8.72 -12.49 1.88
CA VAL A 104 7.90 -13.69 1.61
C VAL A 104 8.70 -14.97 1.84
N LEU A 105 9.92 -15.05 1.31
CA LEU A 105 10.77 -16.24 1.50
C LEU A 105 11.15 -16.43 2.97
N ALA A 106 11.48 -15.35 3.68
CA ALA A 106 11.78 -15.39 5.10
C ALA A 106 10.56 -15.81 5.93
N ALA A 107 9.38 -15.27 5.63
CA ALA A 107 8.13 -15.68 6.27
C ALA A 107 7.79 -17.16 6.00
N THR A 108 8.05 -17.65 4.77
CA THR A 108 7.89 -19.05 4.40
C THR A 108 8.80 -19.96 5.24
N VAL A 109 10.09 -19.62 5.35
CA VAL A 109 11.03 -20.39 6.16
C VAL A 109 10.59 -20.42 7.62
N LEU A 110 10.11 -19.31 8.15
CA LEU A 110 9.62 -19.25 9.52
C LEU A 110 8.36 -20.10 9.69
N SER A 111 7.31 -19.86 8.90
CA SER A 111 5.99 -20.49 9.09
C SER A 111 5.96 -21.98 8.76
N LEU A 112 6.72 -22.43 7.75
CA LEU A 112 6.71 -23.83 7.35
C LEU A 112 7.86 -24.65 7.94
N GLY A 113 8.98 -24.00 8.29
CA GLY A 113 10.18 -24.70 8.75
C GLY A 113 10.48 -24.55 10.23
N ILE A 114 10.51 -23.31 10.74
CA ILE A 114 10.99 -23.02 12.09
C ILE A 114 9.83 -23.06 13.11
N TRP A 115 8.67 -22.50 12.75
CA TRP A 115 7.51 -22.36 13.62
C TRP A 115 6.20 -22.86 12.98
N PRO A 116 6.10 -24.16 12.66
CA PRO A 116 4.88 -24.72 12.04
C PRO A 116 3.63 -24.62 12.92
N SER A 117 3.77 -24.56 14.26
CA SER A 117 2.66 -24.37 15.18
C SER A 117 2.01 -22.97 15.12
N GLY A 118 2.73 -21.96 14.64
CA GLY A 118 2.22 -20.61 14.39
C GLY A 118 1.84 -20.35 12.93
N ASN A 119 1.70 -21.39 12.13
CA ASN A 119 1.57 -21.32 10.68
C ASN A 119 0.18 -20.82 10.20
N GLU A 120 -0.88 -20.92 11.02
CA GLU A 120 -2.25 -20.47 10.69
C GLU A 120 -2.77 -20.99 9.33
N GLY A 121 -2.43 -22.24 8.99
CA GLY A 121 -2.92 -22.92 7.78
C GLY A 121 -2.18 -22.58 6.48
N ARG A 122 -1.03 -21.91 6.55
CA ARG A 122 -0.18 -21.64 5.38
C ARG A 122 0.49 -22.91 4.85
N SER A 123 0.71 -22.97 3.55
CA SER A 123 1.25 -24.14 2.85
C SER A 123 2.27 -23.75 1.77
N ALA A 124 3.01 -24.74 1.26
CA ALA A 124 3.97 -24.52 0.18
C ALA A 124 3.32 -24.05 -1.13
N SER A 125 2.06 -24.38 -1.38
CA SER A 125 1.29 -23.90 -2.55
C SER A 125 1.03 -22.40 -2.51
N ASP A 126 1.07 -21.77 -1.34
CA ASP A 126 0.79 -20.35 -1.16
C ASP A 126 2.00 -19.46 -1.51
N ILE A 127 3.20 -20.05 -1.63
CA ILE A 127 4.44 -19.29 -1.89
C ILE A 127 4.37 -18.54 -3.21
N LEU A 128 4.04 -19.22 -4.31
CA LEU A 128 4.06 -18.64 -5.65
C LEU A 128 3.03 -17.50 -5.81
N PRO A 129 1.75 -17.65 -5.39
CA PRO A 129 0.82 -16.54 -5.36
C PRO A 129 1.31 -15.36 -4.51
N ASN A 130 1.89 -15.62 -3.34
CA ASN A 130 2.44 -14.57 -2.49
C ASN A 130 3.60 -13.81 -3.17
N LEU A 131 4.50 -14.47 -3.89
CA LEU A 131 5.56 -13.78 -4.64
C LEU A 131 5.03 -12.81 -5.70
N SER A 132 3.79 -12.96 -6.16
CA SER A 132 3.14 -12.04 -7.10
C SER A 132 2.59 -10.77 -6.44
N MET A 133 2.40 -10.74 -5.12
CA MET A 133 1.66 -9.72 -4.35
C MET A 133 0.14 -9.71 -4.67
N MET A 134 -0.36 -10.77 -5.31
CA MET A 134 -1.77 -10.90 -5.75
C MET A 134 -2.49 -12.08 -5.06
N GLN A 135 -1.92 -12.63 -3.99
CA GLN A 135 -2.41 -13.82 -3.29
C GLN A 135 -3.88 -13.71 -2.90
N ALA A 136 -4.32 -12.57 -2.35
CA ALA A 136 -5.72 -12.36 -2.01
C ALA A 136 -6.65 -12.39 -3.24
N GLY A 137 -6.17 -11.94 -4.41
CA GLY A 137 -6.90 -12.04 -5.68
C GLY A 137 -7.08 -13.48 -6.16
N PHE A 138 -6.21 -14.40 -5.73
CA PHE A 138 -6.31 -15.83 -5.98
C PHE A 138 -7.01 -16.59 -4.85
N GLY A 139 -7.49 -15.92 -3.81
CA GLY A 139 -8.09 -16.55 -2.64
C GLY A 139 -7.10 -17.33 -1.77
N VAL A 140 -5.82 -16.96 -1.81
CA VAL A 140 -4.71 -17.60 -1.09
C VAL A 140 -4.33 -16.78 0.12
N THR A 141 -4.00 -17.46 1.23
CA THR A 141 -3.60 -16.84 2.49
C THR A 141 -2.28 -16.07 2.36
N ASP A 142 -2.20 -14.92 3.02
CA ASP A 142 -0.97 -14.13 3.13
C ASP A 142 0.11 -14.89 3.92
N MET A 143 1.37 -14.92 3.42
CA MET A 143 2.49 -15.52 4.15
C MET A 143 2.83 -14.78 5.45
N ASP A 144 2.59 -13.48 5.50
CA ASP A 144 2.55 -12.69 6.72
C ASP A 144 1.28 -11.83 6.68
N GLY A 145 0.57 -11.76 7.79
CA GLY A 145 -0.73 -11.11 7.89
C GLY A 145 -0.75 -9.67 7.37
N VAL A 146 0.37 -8.92 7.48
CA VAL A 146 0.43 -7.52 7.02
C VAL A 146 0.40 -7.35 5.50
N TYR A 147 0.59 -8.42 4.71
CA TYR A 147 0.69 -8.30 3.23
C TYR A 147 -0.63 -7.95 2.56
N TRP A 148 -1.77 -8.10 3.23
CA TRP A 148 -3.07 -7.67 2.69
C TRP A 148 -3.08 -6.19 2.26
N THR A 149 -2.33 -5.33 2.95
CA THR A 149 -2.27 -3.90 2.65
C THR A 149 -1.56 -3.63 1.33
N LEU A 150 -0.57 -4.46 0.98
CA LEU A 150 0.16 -4.36 -0.29
C LEU A 150 -0.75 -4.70 -1.48
N TRP A 151 -1.67 -5.65 -1.31
CA TRP A 151 -2.70 -5.93 -2.31
C TRP A 151 -3.63 -4.73 -2.53
N VAL A 152 -4.02 -4.02 -1.46
CA VAL A 152 -4.78 -2.77 -1.57
C VAL A 152 -3.99 -1.71 -2.35
N GLU A 153 -2.72 -1.52 -2.02
CA GLU A 153 -1.85 -0.54 -2.67
C GLU A 153 -1.56 -0.92 -4.14
N LEU A 154 -1.37 -2.20 -4.44
CA LEU A 154 -1.16 -2.68 -5.80
C LEU A 154 -2.37 -2.38 -6.69
N ARG A 155 -3.60 -2.57 -6.21
CA ARG A 155 -4.83 -2.21 -6.94
C ARG A 155 -4.87 -0.72 -7.26
N PHE A 156 -4.47 0.13 -6.32
CA PHE A 156 -4.33 1.57 -6.57
C PHE A 156 -3.29 1.88 -7.66
N TYR A 157 -2.15 1.18 -7.67
CA TYR A 157 -1.14 1.36 -8.74
C TYR A 157 -1.65 0.90 -10.09
N VAL A 158 -2.37 -0.21 -10.16
CA VAL A 158 -3.00 -0.69 -11.40
C VAL A 158 -4.02 0.32 -11.93
N LEU A 159 -4.89 0.85 -11.04
CA LEU A 159 -5.85 1.89 -11.40
C LEU A 159 -5.15 3.11 -12.03
N LEU A 160 -4.11 3.63 -11.38
CA LEU A 160 -3.36 4.77 -11.91
C LEU A 160 -2.59 4.44 -13.20
N ALA A 161 -2.06 3.23 -13.34
CA ALA A 161 -1.39 2.79 -14.57
C ALA A 161 -2.37 2.73 -15.76
N VAL A 162 -3.60 2.24 -15.53
CA VAL A 162 -4.67 2.24 -16.54
C VAL A 162 -5.02 3.67 -16.93
N LEU A 163 -5.28 4.56 -15.98
CA LEU A 163 -5.59 5.96 -16.26
C LEU A 163 -4.46 6.68 -17.01
N LEU A 164 -3.21 6.39 -16.61
CA LEU A 164 -2.04 6.93 -17.30
C LEU A 164 -1.93 6.42 -18.75
N SER A 165 -2.24 5.14 -19.00
CA SER A 165 -2.23 4.56 -20.35
C SER A 165 -3.30 5.18 -21.26
N MET A 166 -4.43 5.61 -20.69
CA MET A 166 -5.54 6.27 -21.37
C MET A 166 -5.36 7.80 -21.48
N GLY A 167 -4.28 8.37 -20.89
CA GLY A 167 -4.06 9.81 -20.84
C GLY A 167 -4.93 10.57 -19.81
N PHE A 168 -5.63 9.87 -18.92
CA PHE A 168 -6.51 10.45 -17.90
C PHE A 168 -5.78 10.84 -16.62
N VAL A 169 -4.69 11.61 -16.74
CA VAL A 169 -3.86 12.06 -15.60
C VAL A 169 -3.78 13.58 -15.45
N LYS A 170 -4.61 14.34 -16.17
CA LYS A 170 -4.75 15.78 -15.97
C LYS A 170 -5.45 16.05 -14.64
N ASN A 171 -5.22 17.21 -14.03
CA ASN A 171 -5.81 17.57 -12.73
C ASN A 171 -7.32 17.34 -12.66
N LYS A 172 -8.08 17.66 -13.74
CA LYS A 172 -9.51 17.43 -13.80
C LYS A 172 -9.89 15.94 -13.70
N HIS A 173 -9.11 15.05 -14.33
CA HIS A 173 -9.38 13.61 -14.29
C HIS A 173 -9.09 13.03 -12.91
N ILE A 174 -8.03 13.52 -12.26
CA ILE A 174 -7.70 13.13 -10.88
C ILE A 174 -8.78 13.62 -9.91
N LEU A 175 -9.30 14.84 -10.08
CA LEU A 175 -10.45 15.32 -9.29
C LEU A 175 -11.70 14.46 -9.51
N MET A 176 -12.02 14.11 -10.76
CA MET A 176 -13.15 13.21 -11.07
C MET A 176 -12.96 11.83 -10.40
N LEU A 177 -11.76 11.25 -10.51
CA LEU A 177 -11.44 9.98 -9.85
C LEU A 177 -11.63 10.10 -8.33
N SER A 178 -11.11 11.19 -7.74
CA SER A 178 -11.18 11.43 -6.29
C SER A 178 -12.60 11.72 -5.79
N ALA A 179 -13.57 11.98 -6.67
CA ALA A 179 -14.98 12.05 -6.34
C ALA A 179 -15.70 10.72 -6.59
N ILE A 180 -15.53 10.15 -7.80
CA ILE A 180 -16.31 8.98 -8.26
C ILE A 180 -15.89 7.70 -7.52
N TRP A 181 -14.61 7.44 -7.35
CA TRP A 181 -14.12 6.20 -6.76
C TRP A 181 -14.54 6.05 -5.28
N PRO A 182 -14.37 7.05 -4.38
CA PRO A 182 -14.85 6.96 -3.02
C PRO A 182 -16.38 6.93 -2.91
N ALA A 183 -17.09 7.69 -3.76
CA ALA A 183 -18.55 7.67 -3.79
C ALA A 183 -19.08 6.30 -4.22
N LEU A 184 -18.44 5.66 -5.22
CA LEU A 184 -18.77 4.30 -5.63
C LEU A 184 -18.48 3.30 -4.49
N GLY A 185 -17.35 3.42 -3.80
CA GLY A 185 -17.03 2.59 -2.64
C GLY A 185 -18.08 2.73 -1.53
N LEU A 186 -18.52 3.95 -1.25
CA LEU A 186 -19.57 4.21 -0.27
C LEU A 186 -20.94 3.64 -0.73
N TYR A 187 -21.30 3.82 -2.00
CA TYR A 187 -22.54 3.26 -2.55
C TYR A 187 -22.55 1.72 -2.46
N LEU A 188 -21.46 1.07 -2.86
CA LEU A 188 -21.35 -0.39 -2.82
C LEU A 188 -21.43 -0.96 -1.41
N HIS A 189 -21.01 -0.19 -0.39
CA HIS A 189 -21.13 -0.61 1.01
C HIS A 189 -22.57 -0.84 1.45
N PHE A 190 -23.54 -0.15 0.84
CA PHE A 190 -24.96 -0.31 1.13
C PHE A 190 -25.68 -1.27 0.16
N THR A 191 -24.92 -2.02 -0.63
CA THR A 191 -25.45 -3.02 -1.57
C THR A 191 -24.93 -4.41 -1.21
N SER A 192 -25.48 -5.45 -1.85
CA SER A 192 -24.98 -6.82 -1.73
C SER A 192 -23.77 -7.12 -2.62
N LEU A 193 -23.08 -6.09 -3.13
CA LEU A 193 -21.94 -6.23 -4.04
C LEU A 193 -20.58 -6.16 -3.32
N ASP A 194 -20.47 -6.83 -2.18
CA ASP A 194 -19.27 -6.80 -1.32
C ASP A 194 -17.98 -7.17 -2.06
N LYS A 195 -18.04 -8.20 -2.92
CA LYS A 195 -16.88 -8.61 -3.73
C LYS A 195 -16.41 -7.49 -4.67
N LEU A 196 -17.34 -6.74 -5.28
CA LEU A 196 -16.97 -5.61 -6.14
C LEU A 196 -16.35 -4.48 -5.32
N GLN A 197 -16.93 -4.17 -4.15
CA GLN A 197 -16.36 -3.18 -3.23
C GLN A 197 -14.94 -3.56 -2.82
N GLU A 198 -14.71 -4.82 -2.49
CA GLU A 198 -13.38 -5.33 -2.16
C GLU A 198 -12.42 -5.21 -3.36
N TRP A 199 -12.83 -5.67 -4.55
CA TRP A 199 -12.00 -5.61 -5.75
C TRP A 199 -11.55 -4.19 -6.12
N ILE A 200 -12.42 -3.20 -6.00
CA ILE A 200 -12.06 -1.80 -6.25
C ILE A 200 -11.35 -1.13 -5.06
N ALA A 201 -11.10 -1.84 -3.97
CA ALA A 201 -10.59 -1.28 -2.71
C ALA A 201 -11.45 -0.11 -2.18
N GLY A 202 -12.78 -0.21 -2.34
CA GLY A 202 -13.74 0.89 -2.14
C GLY A 202 -13.67 1.50 -0.74
N GLN A 203 -13.50 0.69 0.30
CA GLN A 203 -13.38 1.16 1.69
C GLN A 203 -12.12 2.01 1.97
N TYR A 204 -11.07 1.91 1.13
CA TYR A 204 -9.83 2.69 1.26
C TYR A 204 -9.72 3.81 0.22
N ALA A 205 -10.62 3.83 -0.76
CA ALA A 205 -10.61 4.77 -1.89
C ALA A 205 -10.50 6.23 -1.43
N ALA A 206 -11.24 6.59 -0.38
CA ALA A 206 -11.30 7.94 0.15
C ALA A 206 -9.97 8.41 0.78
N LEU A 207 -9.19 7.50 1.37
CA LEU A 207 -7.85 7.82 1.91
C LEU A 207 -6.89 8.17 0.77
N PHE A 208 -6.81 7.32 -0.27
CA PHE A 208 -6.00 7.61 -1.45
C PHE A 208 -6.45 8.91 -2.14
N ALA A 209 -7.78 9.10 -2.27
CA ALA A 209 -8.36 10.28 -2.90
C ALA A 209 -8.03 11.57 -2.12
N ALA A 210 -8.17 11.58 -0.80
CA ALA A 210 -7.78 12.72 0.03
C ALA A 210 -6.29 13.06 -0.17
N GLY A 211 -5.41 12.05 -0.18
CA GLY A 211 -3.98 12.22 -0.47
C GLY A 211 -3.73 12.80 -1.86
N MET A 212 -4.42 12.30 -2.90
CA MET A 212 -4.31 12.83 -4.27
C MET A 212 -4.75 14.30 -4.35
N VAL A 213 -5.86 14.66 -3.70
CA VAL A 213 -6.35 16.05 -3.71
C VAL A 213 -5.43 16.97 -2.93
N LEU A 214 -4.85 16.54 -1.80
CA LEU A 214 -3.82 17.30 -1.08
C LEU A 214 -2.58 17.53 -1.95
N PHE A 215 -2.18 16.55 -2.76
CA PHE A 215 -1.11 16.76 -3.74
C PHE A 215 -1.49 17.79 -4.81
N LEU A 216 -2.74 17.81 -5.30
CA LEU A 216 -3.20 18.85 -6.24
C LEU A 216 -3.21 20.24 -5.61
N ILE A 217 -3.50 20.35 -4.29
CA ILE A 217 -3.37 21.62 -3.55
C ILE A 217 -1.90 22.03 -3.45
N TYR A 218 -1.02 21.10 -3.11
CA TYR A 218 0.43 21.32 -3.06
C TYR A 218 1.00 21.84 -4.40
N GLN A 219 0.56 21.23 -5.51
CA GLN A 219 1.06 21.53 -6.85
C GLN A 219 0.45 22.81 -7.47
N SER A 220 -0.84 23.00 -7.30
CA SER A 220 -1.64 23.97 -8.07
C SER A 220 -2.36 25.01 -7.20
N GLY A 221 -2.05 25.03 -5.91
CA GLY A 221 -2.59 26.02 -4.95
C GLY A 221 -3.95 25.63 -4.38
N HIS A 222 -4.44 26.47 -3.49
CA HIS A 222 -5.69 26.29 -2.78
C HIS A 222 -6.91 26.63 -3.68
N SER A 223 -8.03 25.91 -3.51
CA SER A 223 -9.34 26.27 -4.05
C SER A 223 -10.45 25.69 -3.18
N ILE A 224 -11.60 26.32 -3.16
CA ILE A 224 -12.78 25.85 -2.41
C ILE A 224 -13.12 24.41 -2.83
N LEU A 225 -13.18 24.13 -4.14
CA LEU A 225 -13.49 22.79 -4.67
C LEU A 225 -12.52 21.74 -4.12
N ARG A 226 -11.20 22.00 -4.15
CA ARG A 226 -10.22 21.01 -3.66
C ARG A 226 -10.38 20.78 -2.17
N TRP A 227 -10.57 21.82 -1.37
CA TRP A 227 -10.79 21.67 0.06
C TRP A 227 -12.10 20.96 0.40
N SER A 228 -13.18 21.26 -0.34
CA SER A 228 -14.45 20.53 -0.19
C SER A 228 -14.28 19.04 -0.51
N MET A 229 -13.47 18.70 -1.52
CA MET A 229 -13.15 17.32 -1.86
C MET A 229 -12.28 16.64 -0.79
N VAL A 230 -11.31 17.34 -0.21
CA VAL A 230 -10.54 16.81 0.95
C VAL A 230 -11.50 16.54 2.10
N ALA A 231 -12.37 17.48 2.44
CA ALA A 231 -13.35 17.33 3.52
C ALA A 231 -14.31 16.14 3.27
N GLY A 232 -14.90 16.05 2.07
CA GLY A 232 -15.79 14.95 1.69
C GLY A 232 -15.10 13.58 1.73
N ASN A 233 -13.89 13.49 1.17
CA ASN A 233 -13.11 12.25 1.24
C ASN A 233 -12.68 11.90 2.67
N THR A 234 -12.36 12.90 3.51
CA THR A 234 -12.07 12.69 4.93
C THR A 234 -13.28 12.14 5.67
N ALA A 235 -14.49 12.65 5.39
CA ALA A 235 -15.73 12.17 5.99
C ALA A 235 -16.01 10.70 5.61
N ILE A 236 -15.86 10.33 4.32
CA ILE A 236 -16.03 8.95 3.85
C ILE A 236 -14.94 8.05 4.46
N ALA A 237 -13.69 8.49 4.50
CA ALA A 237 -12.60 7.74 5.11
C ALA A 237 -12.84 7.51 6.61
N ALA A 238 -13.26 8.54 7.34
CA ALA A 238 -13.59 8.45 8.75
C ALA A 238 -14.76 7.48 9.00
N PHE A 239 -15.78 7.49 8.15
CA PHE A 239 -16.90 6.53 8.22
C PHE A 239 -16.39 5.07 8.14
N PHE A 240 -15.63 4.72 7.10
CA PHE A 240 -15.11 3.36 6.94
C PHE A 240 -14.11 2.99 8.04
N THR A 241 -13.23 3.92 8.42
CA THR A 241 -12.23 3.67 9.47
C THR A 241 -12.91 3.49 10.83
N GLY A 242 -14.00 4.22 11.10
CA GLY A 242 -14.77 4.07 12.32
C GLY A 242 -15.43 2.70 12.45
N ILE A 243 -16.07 2.22 11.38
CA ILE A 243 -16.70 0.88 11.34
C ILE A 243 -15.65 -0.20 11.51
N LYS A 244 -14.61 -0.18 10.67
CA LYS A 244 -13.55 -1.19 10.69
C LYS A 244 -12.79 -1.17 12.01
N GLY A 245 -12.40 0.02 12.49
CA GLY A 245 -11.62 0.16 13.72
C GLY A 245 -12.34 -0.37 14.95
N ARG A 246 -13.66 -0.12 15.06
CA ARG A 246 -14.49 -0.71 16.11
C ARG A 246 -14.57 -2.23 16.00
N SER A 247 -14.85 -2.74 14.79
CA SER A 247 -14.93 -4.19 14.54
C SER A 247 -13.60 -4.89 14.84
N ASP A 248 -12.49 -4.35 14.38
CA ASP A 248 -11.16 -4.92 14.64
C ASP A 248 -10.80 -4.86 16.12
N ALA A 249 -11.18 -3.79 16.84
CA ALA A 249 -10.95 -3.69 18.27
C ALA A 249 -11.74 -4.74 19.05
N ASP A 250 -13.00 -4.94 18.74
CA ASP A 250 -13.86 -5.94 19.35
C ASP A 250 -13.38 -7.37 19.05
N LEU A 251 -13.21 -7.71 17.77
CA LEU A 251 -12.86 -9.06 17.32
C LEU A 251 -11.42 -9.46 17.67
N LEU A 252 -10.47 -8.54 17.57
CA LEU A 252 -9.04 -8.86 17.63
C LEU A 252 -8.39 -8.54 18.96
N SER A 253 -9.00 -7.65 19.76
CA SER A 253 -8.44 -7.20 21.04
C SER A 253 -9.41 -7.37 22.21
N GLY A 254 -10.67 -7.75 21.95
CA GLY A 254 -11.72 -7.82 22.95
C GLY A 254 -12.06 -6.47 23.61
N MET A 255 -11.71 -5.36 22.94
CA MET A 255 -11.87 -4.00 23.45
C MET A 255 -13.05 -3.30 22.76
N ASP A 256 -14.07 -2.87 23.53
CA ASP A 256 -15.13 -2.02 23.01
C ASP A 256 -14.62 -0.57 22.88
N ILE A 257 -14.19 -0.19 21.69
CA ILE A 257 -13.71 1.16 21.39
C ILE A 257 -14.75 1.88 20.54
N PRO A 258 -15.27 3.04 20.97
CA PRO A 258 -16.23 3.80 20.19
C PRO A 258 -15.67 4.20 18.82
N ALA A 259 -16.47 4.03 17.76
CA ALA A 259 -16.07 4.32 16.39
C ALA A 259 -15.56 5.76 16.18
N TRP A 260 -16.08 6.73 16.96
CA TRP A 260 -15.70 8.14 16.83
C TRP A 260 -14.22 8.41 17.18
N HIS A 261 -13.57 7.55 17.99
CA HIS A 261 -12.12 7.66 18.23
C HIS A 261 -11.34 7.48 16.92
N PHE A 262 -11.66 6.42 16.18
CA PHE A 262 -11.02 6.13 14.90
C PHE A 262 -11.35 7.20 13.84
N GLN A 263 -12.58 7.73 13.86
CA GLN A 263 -13.00 8.81 12.98
C GLN A 263 -12.20 10.10 13.23
N LEU A 264 -12.08 10.51 14.50
CA LEU A 264 -11.30 11.69 14.89
C LEU A 264 -9.83 11.55 14.52
N LEU A 265 -9.24 10.39 14.80
CA LEU A 265 -7.85 10.11 14.47
C LEU A 265 -7.60 10.05 12.95
N THR A 266 -8.59 9.62 12.16
CA THR A 266 -8.51 9.70 10.70
C THR A 266 -8.47 11.16 10.22
N VAL A 267 -9.31 12.03 10.79
CA VAL A 267 -9.25 13.48 10.53
C VAL A 267 -7.87 14.03 10.89
N LEU A 268 -7.34 13.65 12.05
CA LEU A 268 -6.00 14.05 12.49
C LEU A 268 -4.91 13.62 11.50
N CYS A 269 -4.97 12.40 10.96
CA CYS A 269 -4.03 11.94 9.92
C CYS A 269 -4.06 12.85 8.67
N VAL A 270 -5.25 13.26 8.22
CA VAL A 270 -5.40 14.16 7.07
C VAL A 270 -4.84 15.55 7.40
N VAL A 271 -5.13 16.08 8.59
CA VAL A 271 -4.58 17.37 9.05
C VAL A 271 -3.06 17.31 9.15
N LEU A 272 -2.49 16.25 9.72
CA LEU A 272 -1.03 16.06 9.82
C LEU A 272 -0.38 16.05 8.42
N LEU A 273 -0.95 15.31 7.47
CA LEU A 273 -0.43 15.31 6.10
C LEU A 273 -0.52 16.70 5.47
N ALA A 274 -1.64 17.39 5.61
CA ALA A 274 -1.81 18.75 5.09
C ALA A 274 -0.79 19.73 5.71
N VAL A 275 -0.61 19.70 7.02
CA VAL A 275 0.37 20.53 7.74
C VAL A 275 1.79 20.23 7.25
N CYS A 276 2.19 18.98 7.14
CA CYS A 276 3.53 18.59 6.69
C CYS A 276 3.81 18.95 5.22
N THR A 277 2.77 19.06 4.39
CA THR A 277 2.95 19.24 2.94
C THR A 277 2.57 20.62 2.42
N LEU A 278 1.66 21.33 3.08
CA LEU A 278 1.10 22.60 2.58
C LEU A 278 1.59 23.83 3.34
N THR A 279 2.26 23.65 4.50
CA THR A 279 2.85 24.76 5.27
C THR A 279 4.35 24.88 5.02
N PRO A 280 5.05 25.90 5.56
CA PRO A 280 6.50 26.00 5.49
C PRO A 280 7.25 24.78 6.03
N LEU A 281 6.63 23.93 6.83
CA LEU A 281 7.17 22.66 7.33
C LEU A 281 7.58 21.70 6.21
N LYS A 282 7.01 21.81 5.00
CA LYS A 282 7.44 21.04 3.81
C LYS A 282 8.91 21.20 3.46
N ASN A 283 9.55 22.30 3.90
CA ASN A 283 10.95 22.59 3.64
C ASN A 283 11.90 21.93 4.66
N VAL A 284 11.38 21.29 5.69
CA VAL A 284 12.20 20.56 6.67
C VAL A 284 12.87 19.39 5.98
N GLN A 285 14.20 19.37 6.01
CA GLN A 285 15.07 18.40 5.37
C GLN A 285 16.04 17.84 6.41
N GLY A 286 16.44 16.58 6.23
CA GLY A 286 17.44 15.95 7.10
C GLY A 286 17.90 14.60 6.52
N LYS A 287 19.21 14.33 6.62
CA LYS A 287 19.76 13.03 6.19
C LYS A 287 19.14 11.87 6.99
N TRP A 288 18.91 12.08 8.27
CA TRP A 288 18.27 11.11 9.16
C TRP A 288 16.83 10.80 8.76
N LEU A 289 16.06 11.80 8.29
CA LEU A 289 14.70 11.60 7.75
C LEU A 289 14.74 10.71 6.52
N ALA A 290 15.75 10.91 5.68
CA ALA A 290 15.95 10.08 4.50
C ALA A 290 16.22 8.61 4.85
N VAL A 291 17.05 8.36 5.86
CA VAL A 291 17.31 7.02 6.37
C VAL A 291 16.03 6.44 6.97
N ALA A 292 15.38 7.16 7.87
CA ALA A 292 14.13 6.74 8.50
C ALA A 292 13.05 6.33 7.48
N GLY A 293 12.84 7.17 6.45
CA GLY A 293 11.90 6.86 5.36
C GLY A 293 12.27 5.59 4.58
N SER A 294 13.57 5.29 4.42
CA SER A 294 14.00 4.06 3.74
C SER A 294 13.77 2.79 4.57
N LEU A 295 13.70 2.91 5.90
CA LEU A 295 13.45 1.76 6.79
C LEU A 295 11.97 1.37 6.85
N THR A 296 11.07 2.28 6.52
CA THR A 296 9.63 2.11 6.72
C THR A 296 9.08 0.84 6.06
N TYR A 297 9.40 0.64 4.78
CA TYR A 297 8.86 -0.49 4.02
C TYR A 297 9.46 -1.83 4.45
N PRO A 298 10.78 -2.00 4.57
CA PRO A 298 11.36 -3.23 5.11
C PRO A 298 10.87 -3.55 6.53
N LEU A 299 10.78 -2.54 7.42
CA LEU A 299 10.24 -2.73 8.78
C LEU A 299 8.82 -3.28 8.75
N TYR A 300 7.97 -2.68 7.90
CA TYR A 300 6.59 -3.12 7.73
C TYR A 300 6.49 -4.58 7.27
N LEU A 301 7.39 -5.03 6.39
CA LEU A 301 7.37 -6.38 5.82
C LEU A 301 7.77 -7.49 6.80
N VAL A 302 8.59 -7.18 7.80
CA VAL A 302 9.21 -8.24 8.61
C VAL A 302 8.75 -8.25 10.08
N HIS A 303 8.03 -7.21 10.53
CA HIS A 303 7.83 -7.03 11.98
C HIS A 303 6.85 -8.02 12.59
N GLN A 304 5.76 -8.40 11.89
CA GLN A 304 4.64 -9.10 12.53
C GLN A 304 5.01 -10.55 12.85
N LEU A 305 5.19 -11.40 11.85
CA LEU A 305 5.38 -12.84 12.05
C LEU A 305 6.67 -13.16 12.82
N TRP A 306 7.79 -12.53 12.44
CA TRP A 306 9.06 -12.69 13.14
C TRP A 306 9.04 -12.12 14.55
N GLY A 307 8.36 -10.99 14.75
CA GLY A 307 8.19 -10.40 16.07
C GLY A 307 7.36 -11.29 17.00
N TRP A 308 6.26 -11.83 16.51
CA TRP A 308 5.41 -12.75 17.27
C TRP A 308 6.15 -14.03 17.65
N TRP A 309 6.91 -14.62 16.73
CA TRP A 309 7.74 -15.78 17.03
C TRP A 309 8.74 -15.48 18.13
N LEU A 310 9.47 -14.38 18.05
CA LEU A 310 10.46 -13.99 19.06
C LEU A 310 9.81 -13.71 20.42
N ILE A 311 8.65 -13.05 20.44
CA ILE A 311 7.87 -12.84 21.67
C ILE A 311 7.52 -14.19 22.28
N ASN A 312 6.98 -15.10 21.49
CA ASN A 312 6.58 -16.43 21.94
C ASN A 312 7.75 -17.22 22.54
N GLN A 313 8.95 -17.13 21.94
CA GLN A 313 10.14 -17.84 22.42
C GLN A 313 10.75 -17.21 23.67
N LEU A 314 10.64 -15.90 23.87
CA LEU A 314 11.47 -15.16 24.84
C LEU A 314 10.69 -14.55 26.01
N HIS A 315 9.37 -14.45 25.93
CA HIS A 315 8.56 -13.75 26.95
C HIS A 315 8.69 -14.32 28.37
N GLY A 316 8.98 -15.61 28.51
CA GLY A 316 9.18 -16.27 29.80
C GLY A 316 10.57 -16.09 30.41
N PHE A 317 11.55 -15.63 29.63
CA PHE A 317 12.96 -15.57 30.04
C PHE A 317 13.48 -14.12 30.17
N VAL A 318 12.84 -13.17 29.52
CA VAL A 318 13.32 -11.78 29.44
C VAL A 318 12.26 -10.83 29.97
N ASN A 319 12.71 -9.80 30.71
CA ASN A 319 11.82 -8.73 31.17
C ASN A 319 11.08 -8.13 29.97
N LYS A 320 9.77 -7.96 30.08
CA LYS A 320 8.90 -7.54 28.98
C LYS A 320 9.30 -6.20 28.32
N TYR A 321 9.76 -5.23 29.10
CA TYR A 321 10.20 -3.93 28.56
C TYR A 321 11.52 -4.05 27.81
N VAL A 322 12.45 -4.88 28.31
CA VAL A 322 13.73 -5.17 27.65
C VAL A 322 13.47 -5.93 26.35
N LEU A 323 12.58 -6.92 26.37
CA LEU A 323 12.20 -7.68 25.19
C LEU A 323 11.55 -6.78 24.12
N LEU A 324 10.57 -5.95 24.51
CA LEU A 324 9.91 -5.04 23.57
C LEU A 324 10.91 -4.06 22.95
N ALA A 325 11.75 -3.42 23.77
CA ALA A 325 12.78 -2.50 23.27
C ALA A 325 13.80 -3.21 22.37
N GLY A 326 14.27 -4.40 22.76
CA GLY A 326 15.17 -5.23 21.97
C GLY A 326 14.57 -5.63 20.63
N LEU A 327 13.30 -6.01 20.60
CA LEU A 327 12.59 -6.32 19.36
C LEU A 327 12.49 -5.11 18.42
N LEU A 328 12.16 -3.93 18.93
CA LEU A 328 12.10 -2.70 18.13
C LEU A 328 13.47 -2.41 17.51
N VAL A 329 14.55 -2.48 18.30
CA VAL A 329 15.92 -2.26 17.80
C VAL A 329 16.30 -3.33 16.78
N LEU A 330 16.01 -4.60 17.05
CA LEU A 330 16.31 -5.72 16.15
C LEU A 330 15.58 -5.55 14.80
N MET A 331 14.26 -5.26 14.82
CA MET A 331 13.47 -5.10 13.60
C MET A 331 13.92 -3.89 12.80
N LEU A 332 14.28 -2.78 13.45
CA LEU A 332 14.89 -1.62 12.77
C LEU A 332 16.25 -1.97 12.18
N GLY A 333 17.07 -2.77 12.87
CA GLY A 333 18.35 -3.28 12.37
C GLY A 333 18.16 -4.16 11.14
N ILE A 334 17.24 -5.12 11.18
CA ILE A 334 16.87 -5.97 10.04
C ILE A 334 16.36 -5.10 8.86
N ALA A 335 15.47 -4.14 9.15
CA ALA A 335 14.96 -3.22 8.14
C ALA A 335 16.09 -2.42 7.47
N TYR A 336 17.08 -1.98 8.24
CA TYR A 336 18.28 -1.30 7.70
C TYR A 336 19.09 -2.22 6.79
N LEU A 337 19.34 -3.46 7.20
CA LEU A 337 20.08 -4.44 6.39
C LEU A 337 19.33 -4.73 5.07
N VAL A 338 18.02 -4.95 5.13
CA VAL A 338 17.19 -5.17 3.94
C VAL A 338 17.21 -3.95 3.02
N ALA A 339 17.03 -2.74 3.56
CA ALA A 339 17.08 -1.51 2.78
C ALA A 339 18.45 -1.34 2.09
N ARG A 340 19.55 -1.59 2.82
CA ARG A 340 20.91 -1.34 2.35
C ARG A 340 21.42 -2.40 1.38
N PHE A 341 21.16 -3.68 1.65
CA PHE A 341 21.76 -4.80 0.92
C PHE A 341 20.82 -5.48 -0.07
N VAL A 342 19.53 -5.22 -0.01
CA VAL A 342 18.55 -5.84 -0.91
C VAL A 342 17.84 -4.77 -1.75
N GLU A 343 17.17 -3.82 -1.11
CA GLU A 343 16.34 -2.84 -1.81
C GLU A 343 17.17 -1.89 -2.68
N GLN A 344 18.22 -1.28 -2.11
CA GLN A 344 19.07 -0.33 -2.85
C GLN A 344 19.81 -0.97 -4.03
N PRO A 345 20.50 -2.12 -3.90
CA PRO A 345 21.24 -2.70 -5.01
C PRO A 345 20.35 -3.34 -6.07
N LEU A 346 19.21 -3.96 -5.70
CA LEU A 346 18.36 -4.69 -6.64
C LEU A 346 17.25 -3.82 -7.25
N GLY A 347 16.89 -2.71 -6.62
CA GLY A 347 15.78 -1.87 -7.07
C GLY A 347 15.97 -1.28 -8.47
N LEU A 348 17.14 -0.71 -8.76
CA LEU A 348 17.42 -0.10 -10.06
C LEU A 348 17.59 -1.15 -11.18
N PRO A 349 18.33 -2.25 -11.01
CA PRO A 349 18.39 -3.34 -11.97
C PRO A 349 17.01 -3.92 -12.31
N LEU A 350 16.19 -4.22 -11.30
CA LEU A 350 14.86 -4.78 -11.50
C LEU A 350 13.93 -3.80 -12.22
N ARG A 351 13.95 -2.51 -11.85
CA ARG A 351 13.26 -1.46 -12.56
C ARG A 351 13.60 -1.45 -14.04
N ASN A 352 14.91 -1.46 -14.37
CA ASN A 352 15.40 -1.36 -15.74
C ASN A 352 15.04 -2.63 -16.53
N ALA A 353 15.14 -3.82 -15.92
CA ALA A 353 14.72 -5.07 -16.52
C ALA A 353 13.22 -5.08 -16.86
N THR A 354 12.38 -4.61 -15.93
CA THR A 354 10.93 -4.47 -16.12
C THR A 354 10.62 -3.52 -17.28
N ILE A 355 11.24 -2.33 -17.31
CA ILE A 355 11.05 -1.36 -18.39
C ILE A 355 11.45 -1.99 -19.75
N LYS A 356 12.62 -2.63 -19.82
CA LYS A 356 13.11 -3.29 -21.04
C LYS A 356 12.15 -4.40 -21.52
N GLY A 357 11.68 -5.24 -20.58
CA GLY A 357 10.72 -6.32 -20.88
C GLY A 357 9.40 -5.77 -21.44
N LEU A 358 8.76 -4.82 -20.74
CA LEU A 358 7.50 -4.23 -21.17
C LEU A 358 7.62 -3.48 -22.52
N THR A 359 8.73 -2.77 -22.74
CA THR A 359 8.97 -2.09 -24.03
C THR A 359 9.10 -3.08 -25.19
N LYS A 360 9.80 -4.21 -24.99
CA LYS A 360 9.89 -5.28 -25.98
C LYS A 360 8.52 -5.90 -26.27
N SER A 361 7.75 -6.21 -25.22
CA SER A 361 6.40 -6.78 -25.37
C SER A 361 5.47 -5.82 -26.14
N GLN A 362 5.54 -4.52 -25.83
CA GLN A 362 4.77 -3.50 -26.56
C GLN A 362 5.16 -3.41 -28.04
N ALA A 363 6.46 -3.45 -28.33
CA ALA A 363 6.97 -3.42 -29.70
C ALA A 363 6.54 -4.69 -30.49
N TRP A 364 6.60 -5.85 -29.83
CA TRP A 364 6.14 -7.12 -30.39
C TRP A 364 4.62 -7.09 -30.70
N ALA A 365 3.80 -6.62 -29.75
CA ALA A 365 2.36 -6.50 -29.92
C ALA A 365 2.01 -5.55 -31.07
N LYS A 366 2.67 -4.39 -31.19
CA LYS A 366 2.49 -3.47 -32.31
C LYS A 366 2.84 -4.13 -33.63
N LYS A 367 3.94 -4.91 -33.70
CA LYS A 367 4.36 -5.62 -34.89
C LYS A 367 3.39 -6.75 -35.28
N ALA A 368 2.83 -7.45 -34.28
CA ALA A 368 1.83 -8.49 -34.50
C ALA A 368 0.51 -7.91 -35.07
N LEU A 369 0.05 -6.77 -34.53
CA LEU A 369 -1.15 -6.07 -35.00
C LEU A 369 -0.96 -5.37 -36.36
N ALA A 370 0.29 -5.04 -36.76
CA ALA A 370 0.60 -4.41 -38.00
C ALA A 370 0.78 -5.42 -39.18
N LYS A 371 0.75 -6.74 -38.92
CA LYS A 371 0.78 -7.74 -39.99
C LYS A 371 -0.57 -7.73 -40.71
N PRO A 372 -0.63 -7.39 -42.05
CA PRO A 372 -1.84 -7.54 -42.81
C PRO A 372 -2.10 -9.05 -43.02
N GLY A 373 -3.14 -9.60 -42.39
CA GLY A 373 -3.45 -11.01 -42.55
C GLY A 373 -4.40 -11.66 -41.53
N LEU A 374 -4.94 -10.94 -40.55
CA LEU A 374 -6.16 -11.39 -39.89
C LEU A 374 -7.38 -10.81 -40.61
N VAL A 375 -7.57 -11.21 -41.87
CA VAL A 375 -8.89 -11.20 -42.50
C VAL A 375 -9.66 -12.25 -41.71
N ILE A 376 -10.54 -11.83 -40.78
CA ILE A 376 -11.61 -12.68 -40.28
C ILE A 376 -12.37 -13.09 -41.52
N PRO A 377 -12.42 -14.39 -41.89
CA PRO A 377 -13.22 -14.79 -43.05
C PRO A 377 -14.65 -14.30 -42.75
N GLU A 378 -15.17 -13.44 -43.62
CA GLU A 378 -16.58 -13.12 -43.63
C GLU A 378 -17.32 -14.46 -43.59
N SER A 379 -17.99 -14.71 -42.49
CA SER A 379 -18.59 -15.98 -42.17
C SER A 379 -19.60 -16.31 -43.29
N LYS A 380 -19.64 -17.58 -43.70
CA LYS A 380 -20.63 -18.22 -44.61
C LYS A 380 -22.10 -17.98 -44.22
N TYR A 381 -22.41 -17.02 -43.37
CA TYR A 381 -23.77 -16.68 -42.91
C TYR A 381 -24.51 -15.70 -43.83
N GLN A 382 -23.91 -15.15 -44.91
CA GLN A 382 -24.65 -14.30 -45.85
C GLN A 382 -25.26 -15.08 -47.05
N GLN A 383 -25.05 -16.37 -47.21
CA GLN A 383 -25.61 -17.14 -48.32
C GLN A 383 -26.97 -17.82 -48.05
N SER A 384 -27.51 -17.80 -46.82
CA SER A 384 -28.77 -18.49 -46.50
C SER A 384 -30.01 -17.60 -46.54
N TRP A 385 -29.90 -16.29 -46.79
CA TRP A 385 -31.07 -15.38 -46.80
C TRP A 385 -31.67 -15.09 -48.19
N HIS A 386 -31.10 -15.68 -49.28
CA HIS A 386 -31.65 -15.52 -50.63
C HIS A 386 -32.41 -16.76 -51.19
N GLN A 387 -32.65 -17.79 -50.36
CA GLN A 387 -33.43 -18.96 -50.83
C GLN A 387 -34.81 -19.13 -50.16
N ILE A 388 -35.30 -18.13 -49.42
CA ILE A 388 -36.67 -18.13 -48.93
C ILE A 388 -37.33 -16.82 -49.38
N ARG A 389 -37.67 -16.78 -50.68
CA ARG A 389 -38.76 -16.01 -51.27
C ARG A 389 -39.39 -16.80 -52.39
#